data_2e2e6b0a7cb2c2aa4135179df13f9fb8
#
_entry.id   2e2e6b0a7cb2c2aa4135179df13f9fb8
#
_cell.length_a   1.000
_cell.length_b   1.000
_cell.length_c   1.000
_cell.angle_alpha   90.00
_cell.angle_beta   90.00
_cell.angle_gamma   90.00
#
_symmetry.space_group_name_H-M   'P 1'
#
loop_
_entity.id
_entity.type
_entity.pdbx_description
1 polymer ?
#
loop_
_entity_poly.entity_id
_entity_poly.type
_entity_poly.pdbx_seq_one_letter_code
_entity_poly.pdbx_strand_id
1 'polypeptide(L)'
;MDVLNVKQPEIFESVFHKYYASLCYFANKFVRDDEAARDIVQEVFLRFWESKGKFENQSALKSFLYSCVQNAALNYLEKLQVRAKANRRLGLKTPDEEDVFNFQVETDVFEEIFAAIDELPAECQRIFKMSYIEMLDIKTICERLDVAESTVKTQRQRAKKYLRERL
;
A
#
# COMPACT_ATOMS: atom_id res chain seq x y z
N MET A 1 28.34 -6.57 0.20
CA MET A 1 27.07 -5.88 -0.04
C MET A 1 26.12 -6.88 -0.67
N ASP A 2 25.08 -7.23 0.03
CA ASP A 2 24.10 -8.18 -0.48
C ASP A 2 23.21 -7.50 -1.49
N VAL A 3 23.47 -7.78 -2.76
CA VAL A 3 22.61 -7.34 -3.85
C VAL A 3 21.27 -8.06 -3.73
N LEU A 4 20.19 -7.30 -3.57
CA LEU A 4 18.84 -7.84 -3.51
C LEU A 4 18.47 -8.45 -4.87
N ASN A 5 18.45 -9.77 -4.94
CA ASN A 5 18.04 -10.50 -6.13
C ASN A 5 16.54 -10.85 -6.06
N VAL A 6 15.74 -10.07 -6.76
CA VAL A 6 14.27 -10.21 -6.77
C VAL A 6 13.75 -11.52 -7.33
N LYS A 7 14.58 -12.28 -8.04
CA LYS A 7 14.19 -13.61 -8.57
C LYS A 7 14.10 -14.71 -7.52
N GLN A 8 14.52 -14.43 -6.29
CA GLN A 8 14.29 -15.36 -5.19
C GLN A 8 12.86 -15.17 -4.69
N PRO A 9 12.02 -16.22 -4.69
CA PRO A 9 10.62 -16.12 -4.31
C PRO A 9 10.41 -15.49 -2.92
N GLU A 10 11.29 -15.82 -1.97
CA GLU A 10 11.22 -15.32 -0.59
C GLU A 10 11.48 -13.80 -0.54
N ILE A 11 12.42 -13.31 -1.34
CA ILE A 11 12.72 -11.87 -1.43
C ILE A 11 11.55 -11.14 -2.09
N PHE A 12 11.03 -11.69 -3.19
CA PHE A 12 9.87 -11.12 -3.87
C PHE A 12 8.65 -11.05 -2.95
N GLU A 13 8.35 -12.13 -2.24
CA GLU A 13 7.24 -12.18 -1.29
C GLU A 13 7.40 -11.14 -0.18
N SER A 14 8.59 -11.02 0.39
CA SER A 14 8.90 -10.00 1.40
C SER A 14 8.71 -8.57 0.86
N VAL A 15 9.18 -8.29 -0.34
CA VAL A 15 9.01 -6.99 -1.02
C VAL A 15 7.54 -6.71 -1.29
N PHE A 16 6.81 -7.70 -1.80
CA PHE A 16 5.39 -7.59 -2.06
C PHE A 16 4.62 -7.24 -0.78
N HIS A 17 4.80 -8.00 0.29
CA HIS A 17 4.12 -7.74 1.56
C HIS A 17 4.48 -6.38 2.16
N LYS A 18 5.74 -5.96 2.01
CA LYS A 18 6.21 -4.70 2.56
C LYS A 18 5.63 -3.49 1.84
N TYR A 19 5.54 -3.52 0.51
CA TYR A 19 5.24 -2.33 -0.29
C TYR A 19 3.85 -2.32 -0.93
N TYR A 20 3.15 -3.46 -1.01
CA TYR A 20 1.89 -3.52 -1.74
C TYR A 20 0.85 -2.51 -1.26
N ALA A 21 0.60 -2.45 0.05
CA ALA A 21 -0.41 -1.55 0.61
C ALA A 21 -0.06 -0.08 0.40
N SER A 22 1.20 0.32 0.63
CA SER A 22 1.66 1.69 0.44
C SER A 22 1.68 2.09 -1.03
N LEU A 23 2.05 1.19 -1.93
CA LEU A 23 1.99 1.45 -3.37
C LEU A 23 0.55 1.59 -3.87
N CYS A 24 -0.40 0.81 -3.37
CA CYS A 24 -1.83 0.98 -3.67
C CYS A 24 -2.34 2.33 -3.18
N TYR A 25 -1.97 2.72 -1.97
CA TYR A 25 -2.31 4.05 -1.45
C TYR A 25 -1.72 5.16 -2.31
N PHE A 26 -0.45 5.04 -2.69
CA PHE A 26 0.23 6.00 -3.57
C PHE A 26 -0.43 6.09 -4.95
N ALA A 27 -0.71 4.96 -5.59
CA ALA A 27 -1.41 4.92 -6.87
C ALA A 27 -2.79 5.58 -6.79
N ASN A 28 -3.54 5.33 -5.69
CA ASN A 28 -4.87 5.88 -5.51
C ASN A 28 -4.89 7.41 -5.38
N LYS A 29 -3.81 8.03 -4.92
CA LYS A 29 -3.67 9.49 -4.91
C LYS A 29 -3.74 10.09 -6.32
N PHE A 30 -3.26 9.36 -7.32
CA PHE A 30 -3.33 9.77 -8.73
C PHE A 30 -4.69 9.44 -9.36
N VAL A 31 -5.11 8.17 -9.25
CA VAL A 31 -6.25 7.66 -10.04
C VAL A 31 -7.58 7.83 -9.33
N ARG A 32 -7.59 7.96 -8.00
CA ARG A 32 -8.78 8.12 -7.15
C ARG A 32 -9.84 7.02 -7.36
N ASP A 33 -9.35 5.83 -7.60
CA ASP A 33 -10.14 4.61 -7.80
C ASP A 33 -9.35 3.43 -7.23
N ASP A 34 -9.88 2.81 -6.18
CA ASP A 34 -9.19 1.74 -5.46
C ASP A 34 -8.95 0.49 -6.32
N GLU A 35 -9.89 0.17 -7.22
CA GLU A 35 -9.78 -0.97 -8.11
C GLU A 35 -8.67 -0.71 -9.15
N ALA A 36 -8.71 0.45 -9.80
CA ALA A 36 -7.68 0.85 -10.75
C ALA A 36 -6.28 0.93 -10.09
N ALA A 37 -6.20 1.46 -8.88
CA ALA A 37 -4.94 1.52 -8.12
C ALA A 37 -4.36 0.14 -7.86
N ARG A 38 -5.18 -0.83 -7.44
CA ARG A 38 -4.76 -2.22 -7.23
C ARG A 38 -4.31 -2.89 -8.52
N ASP A 39 -5.03 -2.71 -9.61
CA ASP A 39 -4.66 -3.25 -10.91
C ASP A 39 -3.31 -2.72 -11.39
N ILE A 40 -3.08 -1.42 -11.24
CA ILE A 40 -1.80 -0.78 -11.57
C ILE A 40 -0.66 -1.39 -10.76
N VAL A 41 -0.83 -1.53 -9.45
CA VAL A 41 0.22 -2.06 -8.57
C VAL A 41 0.49 -3.53 -8.86
N GLN A 42 -0.55 -4.34 -9.11
CA GLN A 42 -0.38 -5.75 -9.50
C GLN A 42 0.39 -5.87 -10.82
N GLU A 43 0.08 -5.05 -11.81
CA GLU A 43 0.81 -5.05 -13.09
C GLU A 43 2.28 -4.65 -12.90
N VAL A 44 2.56 -3.67 -12.05
CA VAL A 44 3.94 -3.27 -11.72
C VAL A 44 4.69 -4.42 -11.05
N PHE A 45 4.07 -5.16 -10.12
CA PHE A 45 4.70 -6.31 -9.49
C PHE A 45 4.91 -7.48 -10.46
N LEU A 46 4.01 -7.72 -11.41
CA LEU A 46 4.21 -8.73 -12.45
C LEU A 46 5.44 -8.40 -13.31
N ARG A 47 5.54 -7.16 -13.79
CA ARG A 47 6.70 -6.69 -14.56
C ARG A 47 7.99 -6.74 -13.74
N PHE A 48 7.89 -6.40 -12.46
CA PHE A 48 9.00 -6.48 -11.52
C PHE A 48 9.51 -7.92 -11.35
N TRP A 49 8.61 -8.89 -11.23
CA TRP A 49 8.96 -10.32 -11.20
C TRP A 49 9.63 -10.78 -12.49
N GLU A 50 9.14 -10.34 -13.63
CA GLU A 50 9.71 -10.67 -14.94
C GLU A 50 11.06 -9.99 -15.19
N SER A 51 11.30 -8.86 -14.55
CA SER A 51 12.57 -8.14 -14.68
C SER A 51 13.73 -8.92 -14.07
N LYS A 52 14.92 -8.74 -14.62
CA LYS A 52 16.16 -9.32 -14.06
C LYS A 52 16.76 -8.42 -12.96
N GLY A 53 15.90 -7.71 -12.23
CA GLY A 53 16.29 -6.65 -11.32
C GLY A 53 17.18 -7.12 -10.18
N LYS A 54 18.38 -6.56 -10.15
CA LYS A 54 19.27 -6.60 -8.99
C LYS A 54 19.36 -5.18 -8.46
N PHE A 55 19.11 -5.01 -7.19
CA PHE A 55 19.15 -3.71 -6.53
C PHE A 55 20.25 -3.67 -5.49
N GLU A 56 21.00 -2.58 -5.46
CA GLU A 56 22.11 -2.41 -4.53
C GLU A 56 21.66 -2.34 -3.05
N ASN A 57 20.45 -1.83 -2.83
CA ASN A 57 19.88 -1.70 -1.50
C ASN A 57 18.35 -1.53 -1.56
N GLN A 58 17.71 -1.54 -0.40
CA GLN A 58 16.26 -1.36 -0.28
C GLN A 58 15.78 0.03 -0.74
N SER A 59 16.58 1.07 -0.57
CA SER A 59 16.22 2.43 -0.99
C SER A 59 16.12 2.52 -2.52
N ALA A 60 17.08 1.92 -3.23
CA ALA A 60 17.05 1.85 -4.70
C ALA A 60 15.84 1.06 -5.20
N LEU A 61 15.53 -0.07 -4.56
CA LEU A 61 14.36 -0.88 -4.84
C LEU A 61 13.06 -0.09 -4.62
N LYS A 62 12.93 0.57 -3.48
CA LYS A 62 11.78 1.41 -3.14
C LYS A 62 11.57 2.50 -4.19
N SER A 63 12.61 3.28 -4.51
CA SER A 63 12.54 4.35 -5.51
C SER A 63 12.13 3.83 -6.88
N PHE A 64 12.61 2.65 -7.27
CA PHE A 64 12.23 1.99 -8.51
C PHE A 64 10.74 1.64 -8.54
N LEU A 65 10.22 1.00 -7.50
CA LEU A 65 8.81 0.60 -7.42
C LEU A 65 7.88 1.82 -7.46
N TYR A 66 8.18 2.86 -6.69
CA TYR A 66 7.39 4.10 -6.70
C TYR A 66 7.40 4.79 -8.06
N SER A 67 8.55 4.86 -8.71
CA SER A 67 8.66 5.42 -10.06
C SER A 67 7.84 4.62 -11.08
N CYS A 68 7.87 3.29 -10.99
CA CYS A 68 7.06 2.43 -11.88
C CYS A 68 5.57 2.64 -11.68
N VAL A 69 5.12 2.72 -10.42
CA VAL A 69 3.70 2.95 -10.09
C VAL A 69 3.27 4.35 -10.52
N GLN A 70 4.08 5.37 -10.27
CA GLN A 70 3.81 6.74 -10.73
C GLN A 70 3.63 6.81 -12.24
N ASN A 71 4.57 6.24 -13.00
CA ASN A 71 4.51 6.22 -14.45
C ASN A 71 3.27 5.46 -14.95
N ALA A 72 2.96 4.31 -14.36
CA ALA A 72 1.78 3.54 -14.71
C ALA A 72 0.47 4.27 -14.40
N ALA A 73 0.39 4.97 -13.26
CA ALA A 73 -0.76 5.77 -12.88
C ALA A 73 -0.96 6.98 -13.82
N LEU A 74 0.12 7.69 -14.16
CA LEU A 74 0.07 8.80 -15.10
C LEU A 74 -0.34 8.33 -16.51
N ASN A 75 0.17 7.21 -16.98
CA ASN A 75 -0.23 6.60 -18.24
C ASN A 75 -1.71 6.19 -18.25
N TYR A 76 -2.21 5.66 -17.14
CA TYR A 76 -3.63 5.34 -16.98
C TYR A 76 -4.49 6.59 -17.09
N LEU A 77 -4.13 7.68 -16.41
CA LEU A 77 -4.84 8.95 -16.48
C LEU A 77 -4.81 9.55 -17.89
N GLU A 78 -3.67 9.48 -18.56
CA GLU A 78 -3.55 9.95 -19.95
C GLU A 78 -4.49 9.19 -20.88
N LYS A 79 -4.55 7.86 -20.77
CA LYS A 79 -5.50 7.03 -21.55
C LYS A 79 -6.95 7.39 -21.24
N LEU A 80 -7.29 7.66 -19.98
CA LEU A 80 -8.63 8.12 -19.60
C LEU A 80 -8.94 9.49 -20.19
N GLN A 81 -7.99 10.44 -20.21
CA GLN A 81 -8.17 11.76 -20.83
C GLN A 81 -8.39 11.66 -22.34
N VAL A 82 -7.65 10.80 -23.03
CA VAL A 82 -7.84 10.56 -24.48
C VAL A 82 -9.24 10.01 -24.73
N ARG A 83 -9.70 9.04 -23.94
CA ARG A 83 -11.07 8.51 -24.03
C ARG A 83 -12.13 9.57 -23.69
N ALA A 84 -11.87 10.41 -22.69
CA ALA A 84 -12.77 11.49 -22.28
C ALA A 84 -12.86 12.59 -23.33
N LYS A 85 -11.77 12.96 -23.98
CA LYS A 85 -11.77 13.90 -25.13
C LYS A 85 -12.58 13.35 -26.28
N ALA A 86 -12.50 12.04 -26.56
CA ALA A 86 -13.33 11.38 -27.55
C ALA A 86 -14.82 11.38 -27.16
N ASN A 87 -15.13 11.31 -25.85
CA ASN A 87 -16.50 11.21 -25.31
C ASN A 87 -17.03 12.52 -24.72
N ARG A 88 -16.27 13.62 -24.70
CA ARG A 88 -16.60 14.96 -24.14
C ARG A 88 -17.07 14.97 -22.67
N ARG A 89 -16.65 14.03 -21.79
CA ARG A 89 -17.29 13.83 -20.49
C ARG A 89 -16.45 13.99 -19.23
N LEU A 90 -15.12 14.08 -19.24
CA LEU A 90 -14.33 14.10 -18.00
C LEU A 90 -13.19 15.12 -18.06
N GLY A 91 -13.28 16.18 -17.22
CA GLY A 91 -12.17 17.08 -16.91
C GLY A 91 -11.23 16.45 -15.87
N LEU A 92 -10.48 15.41 -16.25
CA LEU A 92 -9.45 14.85 -15.39
C LEU A 92 -8.21 15.74 -15.45
N LYS A 93 -7.84 16.33 -14.30
CA LYS A 93 -6.55 17.02 -14.17
C LYS A 93 -5.46 15.98 -13.92
N THR A 94 -4.40 16.04 -14.74
CA THR A 94 -3.15 15.35 -14.43
C THR A 94 -2.52 16.01 -13.19
N PRO A 95 -2.08 15.26 -12.16
CA PRO A 95 -1.37 15.83 -11.01
C PRO A 95 -0.13 16.60 -11.46
N ASP A 96 0.13 17.75 -10.86
CA ASP A 96 1.36 18.49 -11.06
C ASP A 96 2.51 17.95 -10.20
N GLU A 97 3.71 18.53 -10.34
CA GLU A 97 4.90 18.08 -9.60
C GLU A 97 4.74 18.27 -8.09
N GLU A 98 4.04 19.32 -7.64
CA GLU A 98 3.77 19.58 -6.23
C GLU A 98 2.80 18.54 -5.66
N ASP A 99 1.75 18.17 -6.40
CA ASP A 99 0.84 17.11 -6.02
C ASP A 99 1.59 15.78 -5.87
N VAL A 100 2.47 15.45 -6.82
CA VAL A 100 3.29 14.22 -6.77
C VAL A 100 4.18 14.21 -5.54
N PHE A 101 4.84 15.33 -5.22
CA PHE A 101 5.66 15.45 -4.03
C PHE A 101 4.85 15.24 -2.74
N ASN A 102 3.69 15.89 -2.63
CA ASN A 102 2.79 15.74 -1.49
C ASN A 102 2.29 14.29 -1.35
N PHE A 103 1.97 13.61 -2.45
CA PHE A 103 1.58 12.21 -2.43
C PHE A 103 2.70 11.29 -1.92
N GLN A 104 3.95 11.58 -2.28
CA GLN A 104 5.10 10.84 -1.76
C GLN A 104 5.27 11.02 -0.26
N VAL A 105 5.19 12.25 0.24
CA VAL A 105 5.30 12.54 1.69
C VAL A 105 4.19 11.84 2.48
N GLU A 106 2.94 11.93 2.01
CA GLU A 106 1.83 11.22 2.65
C GLU A 106 2.03 9.70 2.65
N THR A 107 2.59 9.17 1.57
CA THR A 107 2.85 7.74 1.42
C THR A 107 3.96 7.26 2.34
N ASP A 108 5.01 8.06 2.54
CA ASP A 108 6.08 7.75 3.48
C ASP A 108 5.55 7.64 4.92
N VAL A 109 4.69 8.57 5.33
CA VAL A 109 4.00 8.49 6.64
C VAL A 109 3.13 7.24 6.73
N PHE A 110 2.41 6.92 5.67
CA PHE A 110 1.58 5.71 5.61
C PHE A 110 2.42 4.43 5.73
N GLU A 111 3.59 4.37 5.08
CA GLU A 111 4.53 3.24 5.23
C GLU A 111 5.00 3.06 6.67
N GLU A 112 5.35 4.16 7.36
CA GLU A 112 5.78 4.10 8.76
C GLU A 112 4.68 3.55 9.66
N ILE A 113 3.45 3.99 9.46
CA ILE A 113 2.28 3.48 10.20
C ILE A 113 2.08 1.99 9.93
N PHE A 114 2.12 1.56 8.68
CA PHE A 114 1.95 0.14 8.33
C PHE A 114 3.09 -0.73 8.85
N ALA A 115 4.33 -0.25 8.81
CA ALA A 115 5.48 -0.94 9.41
C ALA A 115 5.29 -1.11 10.92
N ALA A 116 4.82 -0.08 11.61
CA ALA A 116 4.53 -0.15 13.04
C ALA A 116 3.37 -1.14 13.35
N ILE A 117 2.34 -1.19 12.51
CA ILE A 117 1.26 -2.17 12.62
C ILE A 117 1.79 -3.60 12.45
N ASP A 118 2.71 -3.81 11.53
CA ASP A 118 3.29 -5.13 11.28
C ASP A 118 4.23 -5.61 12.41
N GLU A 119 4.73 -4.70 13.25
CA GLU A 119 5.47 -5.03 14.47
C GLU A 119 4.57 -5.46 15.65
N LEU A 120 3.26 -5.27 15.55
CA LEU A 120 2.33 -5.68 16.62
C LEU A 120 2.33 -7.21 16.84
N PRO A 121 2.12 -7.69 18.07
CA PRO A 121 1.87 -9.12 18.31
C PRO A 121 0.73 -9.65 17.44
N ALA A 122 0.82 -10.89 16.97
CA ALA A 122 -0.05 -11.44 15.93
C ALA A 122 -1.55 -11.26 16.18
N GLU A 123 -2.05 -11.55 17.39
CA GLU A 123 -3.47 -11.34 17.74
C GLU A 123 -3.85 -9.87 17.76
N CYS A 124 -2.99 -9.04 18.32
CA CYS A 124 -3.18 -7.60 18.41
C CYS A 124 -3.25 -6.97 17.01
N GLN A 125 -2.32 -7.34 16.14
CA GLN A 125 -2.27 -6.92 14.73
C GLN A 125 -3.54 -7.33 13.99
N ARG A 126 -3.95 -8.59 14.12
CA ARG A 126 -5.12 -9.14 13.44
C ARG A 126 -6.40 -8.39 13.83
N ILE A 127 -6.62 -8.22 15.13
CA ILE A 127 -7.78 -7.47 15.64
C ILE A 127 -7.73 -6.00 15.23
N PHE A 128 -6.54 -5.40 15.25
CA PHE A 128 -6.35 -4.01 14.78
C PHE A 128 -6.71 -3.85 13.30
N LYS A 129 -6.18 -4.72 12.43
CA LYS A 129 -6.50 -4.70 10.99
C LYS A 129 -7.99 -4.90 10.73
N MET A 130 -8.62 -5.86 11.37
CA MET A 130 -10.07 -6.11 11.23
C MET A 130 -10.91 -4.90 11.70
N SER A 131 -10.50 -4.23 12.80
CA SER A 131 -11.24 -3.12 13.37
C SER A 131 -11.11 -1.81 12.57
N TYR A 132 -9.89 -1.49 12.10
CA TYR A 132 -9.56 -0.15 11.58
C TYR A 132 -9.23 -0.11 10.10
N ILE A 133 -8.86 -1.21 9.49
CA ILE A 133 -8.60 -1.31 8.06
C ILE A 133 -9.81 -1.93 7.34
N GLU A 134 -10.30 -3.06 7.84
CA GLU A 134 -11.48 -3.71 7.28
C GLU A 134 -12.81 -3.11 7.79
N MET A 135 -12.74 -2.22 8.78
CA MET A 135 -13.89 -1.51 9.36
C MET A 135 -14.99 -2.44 9.88
N LEU A 136 -14.61 -3.60 10.40
CA LEU A 136 -15.55 -4.57 10.97
C LEU A 136 -16.02 -4.14 12.37
N ASP A 137 -17.26 -4.43 12.70
CA ASP A 137 -17.79 -4.24 14.04
C ASP A 137 -17.26 -5.31 15.02
N ILE A 138 -17.35 -5.01 16.32
CA ILE A 138 -16.85 -5.89 17.37
C ILE A 138 -17.52 -7.26 17.31
N LYS A 139 -18.83 -7.32 17.05
CA LYS A 139 -19.57 -8.56 16.98
C LYS A 139 -19.05 -9.49 15.88
N THR A 140 -18.85 -8.94 14.69
CA THR A 140 -18.29 -9.69 13.54
C THR A 140 -16.88 -10.19 13.84
N ILE A 141 -16.03 -9.37 14.50
CA ILE A 141 -14.69 -9.79 14.90
C ILE A 141 -14.74 -10.94 15.91
N CYS A 142 -15.60 -10.84 16.92
CA CYS A 142 -15.81 -11.91 17.90
C CYS A 142 -16.24 -13.23 17.24
N GLU A 143 -17.18 -13.17 16.32
CA GLU A 143 -17.68 -14.35 15.59
C GLU A 143 -16.58 -14.98 14.70
N ARG A 144 -15.80 -14.15 13.99
CA ARG A 144 -14.72 -14.65 13.10
C ARG A 144 -13.52 -15.24 13.82
N LEU A 145 -13.19 -14.70 14.98
CA LEU A 145 -12.02 -15.12 15.76
C LEU A 145 -12.34 -16.04 16.93
N ASP A 146 -13.63 -16.25 17.20
CA ASP A 146 -14.12 -17.01 18.36
C ASP A 146 -13.53 -16.48 19.68
N VAL A 147 -13.61 -15.19 19.88
CA VAL A 147 -13.09 -14.48 21.07
C VAL A 147 -14.19 -13.61 21.71
N ALA A 148 -14.03 -13.34 23.01
CA ALA A 148 -14.93 -12.47 23.75
C ALA A 148 -14.76 -10.99 23.33
N GLU A 149 -15.81 -10.20 23.49
CA GLU A 149 -15.79 -8.76 23.24
C GLU A 149 -14.74 -8.03 24.09
N SER A 150 -14.55 -8.44 25.33
CA SER A 150 -13.50 -7.91 26.22
C SER A 150 -12.11 -8.14 25.64
N THR A 151 -11.87 -9.28 25.01
CA THR A 151 -10.60 -9.59 24.33
C THR A 151 -10.36 -8.63 23.16
N VAL A 152 -11.35 -8.41 22.32
CA VAL A 152 -11.25 -7.45 21.21
C VAL A 152 -10.93 -6.05 21.72
N LYS A 153 -11.65 -5.57 22.72
CA LYS A 153 -11.42 -4.25 23.33
C LYS A 153 -10.01 -4.11 23.93
N THR A 154 -9.55 -5.13 24.64
CA THR A 154 -8.21 -5.14 25.25
C THR A 154 -7.11 -5.12 24.18
N GLN A 155 -7.22 -5.94 23.15
CA GLN A 155 -6.23 -5.98 22.07
C GLN A 155 -6.21 -4.66 21.27
N ARG A 156 -7.36 -4.05 21.03
CA ARG A 156 -7.44 -2.72 20.41
C ARG A 156 -6.72 -1.65 21.23
N GLN A 157 -6.88 -1.66 22.55
CA GLN A 157 -6.20 -0.71 23.42
C GLN A 157 -4.69 -0.93 23.45
N ARG A 158 -4.25 -2.19 23.49
CA ARG A 158 -2.82 -2.55 23.41
C ARG A 158 -2.21 -2.07 22.11
N ALA A 159 -2.88 -2.31 20.99
CA ALA A 159 -2.42 -1.84 19.68
C ALA A 159 -2.27 -0.32 19.65
N LYS A 160 -3.28 0.42 20.09
CA LYS A 160 -3.24 1.88 20.14
C LYS A 160 -2.11 2.41 21.03
N LYS A 161 -1.90 1.79 22.17
CA LYS A 161 -0.80 2.17 23.07
C LYS A 161 0.56 1.95 22.40
N TYR A 162 0.78 0.77 21.83
CA TYR A 162 2.02 0.44 21.13
C TYR A 162 2.30 1.41 19.98
N LEU A 163 1.30 1.66 19.12
CA LEU A 163 1.46 2.57 17.99
C LEU A 163 1.74 4.00 18.43
N ARG A 164 1.12 4.46 19.52
CA ARG A 164 1.37 5.81 20.08
C ARG A 164 2.79 5.96 20.63
N GLU A 165 3.37 4.89 21.19
CA GLU A 165 4.73 4.90 21.71
C GLU A 165 5.78 4.74 20.60
N ARG A 166 5.39 4.15 19.46
CA ARG A 166 6.28 3.83 18.34
C ARG A 166 6.34 4.93 17.28
N LEU A 167 5.25 5.67 17.10
CA LEU A 167 5.12 6.78 16.15
C LEU A 167 5.28 8.14 16.84
#